data_9220c0e5d64ea1f46552bbb2eeb5e958
#
_entry.id   9220c0e5d64ea1f46552bbb2eeb5e958
#
_cell.length_a   1.000
_cell.length_b   1.000
_cell.length_c   1.000
_cell.angle_alpha   90.00
_cell.angle_beta   90.00
_cell.angle_gamma   90.00
#
_symmetry.space_group_name_H-M   'P 1'
#
loop_
_entity.id
_entity.type
_entity.pdbx_description
1 polymer ?
#
loop_
_entity_poly.entity_id
_entity_poly.type
_entity_poly.pdbx_seq_one_letter_code
_entity_poly.pdbx_strand_id
1 'polypeptide(L)'
;MSIEELCTLPVSEIAEKDSVLFLWATFPQLKEALKLIAAWGFQYKTVAFVWLKTNRKSGTWFYGLGFWTRGNVEICLLATKGHPKRQAKNIHQLIVSPVEAHSKKPDIAREKITALMGDLSRIELFARKESPGWDIWGNEVKSSITL
;
A
#
# COMPACT_ATOMS: atom_id res chain seq x y z
N MET A 1 16.57 -2.34 1.26
CA MET A 1 16.58 -0.99 1.89
C MET A 1 16.12 -1.14 3.33
N SER A 2 16.88 -0.59 4.27
CA SER A 2 16.54 -0.63 5.70
C SER A 2 15.41 0.32 6.03
N ILE A 3 14.80 0.16 7.22
CA ILE A 3 13.77 1.11 7.67
C ILE A 3 14.34 2.52 7.82
N GLU A 4 15.59 2.63 8.27
CA GLU A 4 16.27 3.92 8.39
C GLU A 4 16.44 4.59 7.03
N GLU A 5 16.83 3.84 6.01
CA GLU A 5 16.96 4.34 4.64
C GLU A 5 15.61 4.76 4.07
N LEU A 6 14.57 3.94 4.29
CA LEU A 6 13.20 4.26 3.88
C LEU A 6 12.71 5.57 4.50
N CYS A 7 13.00 5.79 5.78
CA CYS A 7 12.62 7.01 6.48
C CYS A 7 13.29 8.26 5.90
N THR A 8 14.43 8.13 5.23
CA THR A 8 15.15 9.25 4.62
C THR A 8 14.67 9.60 3.22
N LEU A 9 13.86 8.75 2.58
CA LEU A 9 13.30 9.08 1.27
C LEU A 9 12.43 10.35 1.37
N PRO A 10 12.62 11.32 0.45
CA PRO A 10 11.91 12.60 0.52
C PRO A 10 10.47 12.52 -0.01
N VAL A 11 9.69 11.59 0.50
CA VAL A 11 8.31 11.36 0.06
C VAL A 11 7.44 12.59 0.30
N SER A 12 7.68 13.33 1.39
CA SER A 12 6.92 14.55 1.67
C SER A 12 7.10 15.64 0.59
N GLU A 13 8.21 15.61 -0.15
CA GLU A 13 8.46 16.58 -1.22
C GLU A 13 7.62 16.33 -2.47
N ILE A 14 7.23 15.08 -2.71
CA ILE A 14 6.38 14.72 -3.86
C ILE A 14 4.90 14.67 -3.50
N ALA A 15 4.56 14.74 -2.22
CA ALA A 15 3.18 14.73 -1.75
C ALA A 15 2.59 16.14 -1.78
N GLU A 16 1.38 16.24 -2.30
CA GLU A 16 0.64 17.50 -2.27
C GLU A 16 0.23 17.86 -0.84
N LYS A 17 -0.22 19.11 -0.65
CA LYS A 17 -0.67 19.62 0.65
C LYS A 17 -1.73 18.72 1.28
N ASP A 18 -2.71 18.29 0.49
CA ASP A 18 -3.76 17.37 0.92
C ASP A 18 -3.59 16.07 0.16
N SER A 19 -3.09 15.04 0.84
CA SER A 19 -2.75 13.78 0.19
C SER A 19 -3.00 12.59 1.11
N VAL A 20 -3.12 11.41 0.51
CA VAL A 20 -3.35 10.15 1.21
C VAL A 20 -2.23 9.18 0.86
N LEU A 21 -1.72 8.52 1.88
CA LEU A 21 -0.74 7.44 1.75
C LEU A 21 -1.43 6.11 2.03
N PHE A 22 -1.25 5.17 1.11
CA PHE A 22 -1.64 3.77 1.29
C PHE A 22 -0.38 2.94 1.41
N LEU A 23 -0.15 2.36 2.58
CA LEU A 23 1.08 1.64 2.88
C LEU A 23 0.79 0.19 3.26
N TRP A 24 1.26 -0.74 2.45
CA TRP A 24 1.18 -2.16 2.75
C TRP A 24 2.15 -2.51 3.89
N ALA A 25 1.67 -3.29 4.83
CA ALA A 25 2.45 -3.76 5.97
C ALA A 25 2.05 -5.18 6.35
N THR A 26 3.05 -5.99 6.67
CA THR A 26 2.83 -7.26 7.36
C THR A 26 2.67 -6.99 8.85
N PHE A 27 1.99 -7.87 9.57
CA PHE A 27 1.81 -7.69 11.02
C PHE A 27 3.14 -7.63 11.79
N PRO A 28 4.15 -8.48 11.49
CA PRO A 28 5.44 -8.36 12.16
C PRO A 28 6.16 -7.02 11.93
N GLN A 29 5.86 -6.32 10.84
CA GLN A 29 6.48 -5.04 10.49
C GLN A 29 5.58 -3.84 10.77
N LEU A 30 4.48 -4.04 11.50
CA LEU A 30 3.51 -2.97 11.76
C LEU A 30 4.14 -1.77 12.49
N LYS A 31 4.99 -2.03 13.48
CA LYS A 31 5.67 -0.98 14.23
C LYS A 31 6.54 -0.10 13.31
N GLU A 32 7.30 -0.73 12.44
CA GLU A 32 8.15 -0.05 11.47
C GLU A 32 7.33 0.73 10.44
N ALA A 33 6.20 0.19 10.02
CA ALA A 33 5.29 0.88 9.09
C ALA A 33 4.74 2.16 9.71
N LEU A 34 4.34 2.14 10.97
CA LEU A 34 3.85 3.32 11.69
C LEU A 34 4.95 4.39 11.83
N LYS A 35 6.18 3.96 12.10
CA LYS A 35 7.34 4.85 12.14
C LYS A 35 7.58 5.52 10.78
N LEU A 36 7.49 4.75 9.72
CA LEU A 36 7.69 5.23 8.35
C LEU A 36 6.64 6.27 7.96
N ILE A 37 5.37 6.03 8.30
CA ILE A 37 4.28 6.98 8.07
C ILE A 37 4.60 8.34 8.68
N ALA A 38 5.04 8.36 9.94
CA ALA A 38 5.41 9.59 10.63
C ALA A 38 6.64 10.26 9.98
N ALA A 39 7.65 9.49 9.62
CA ALA A 39 8.86 9.99 8.99
C ALA A 39 8.57 10.65 7.63
N TRP A 40 7.60 10.17 6.89
CA TRP A 40 7.19 10.74 5.61
C TRP A 40 6.23 11.94 5.74
N GLY A 41 5.91 12.35 6.98
CA GLY A 41 5.08 13.52 7.24
C GLY A 41 3.57 13.26 7.16
N PHE A 42 3.16 12.01 7.28
CA PHE A 42 1.74 11.62 7.28
C PHE A 42 1.29 11.25 8.68
N GLN A 43 -0.01 11.26 8.89
CA GLN A 43 -0.65 10.83 10.14
C GLN A 43 -1.48 9.57 9.88
N TYR A 44 -1.19 8.50 10.61
CA TYR A 44 -1.98 7.28 10.54
C TYR A 44 -3.44 7.54 10.90
N LYS A 45 -4.37 7.02 10.11
CA LYS A 45 -5.81 7.15 10.35
C LYS A 45 -6.48 5.81 10.61
N THR A 46 -6.27 4.83 9.75
CA THR A 46 -6.98 3.56 9.82
C THR A 46 -6.31 2.52 8.92
N VAL A 47 -6.87 1.32 8.92
CA VAL A 47 -6.54 0.28 7.93
C VAL A 47 -7.50 0.46 6.75
N ALA A 48 -6.94 0.75 5.56
CA ALA A 48 -7.73 0.87 4.34
C ALA A 48 -8.23 -0.48 3.86
N PHE A 49 -7.32 -1.45 3.74
CA PHE A 49 -7.64 -2.77 3.21
C PHE A 49 -7.06 -3.88 4.07
N VAL A 50 -7.80 -4.97 4.16
CA VAL A 50 -7.36 -6.24 4.72
C VAL A 50 -7.39 -7.24 3.58
N TRP A 51 -6.23 -7.76 3.21
CA TRP A 51 -6.11 -8.74 2.15
C TRP A 51 -6.05 -10.14 2.76
N LEU A 52 -7.13 -10.88 2.60
CA LEU A 52 -7.20 -12.30 2.95
C LEU A 52 -6.69 -13.10 1.75
N LYS A 53 -5.54 -13.73 1.93
CA LYS A 53 -4.83 -14.43 0.86
C LYS A 53 -5.44 -15.81 0.60
N THR A 54 -5.61 -16.14 -0.67
CA THR A 54 -6.07 -17.47 -1.08
C THR A 54 -4.99 -18.15 -1.91
N ASN A 55 -5.09 -19.47 -2.03
CA ASN A 55 -4.22 -20.24 -2.91
C ASN A 55 -4.69 -20.07 -4.35
N ARG A 56 -3.73 -19.90 -5.25
CA ARG A 56 -3.98 -19.58 -6.64
C ARG A 56 -4.81 -20.62 -7.39
N LYS A 57 -4.52 -21.91 -7.16
CA LYS A 57 -5.16 -23.01 -7.88
C LYS A 57 -6.41 -23.53 -7.19
N SER A 58 -6.37 -23.68 -5.87
CA SER A 58 -7.46 -24.31 -5.10
C SER A 58 -8.53 -23.34 -4.63
N GLY A 59 -8.20 -22.04 -4.54
CA GLY A 59 -9.11 -21.04 -3.96
C GLY A 59 -9.28 -21.14 -2.44
N THR A 60 -8.60 -22.10 -1.79
CA THR A 60 -8.61 -22.23 -0.33
C THR A 60 -7.74 -21.16 0.33
N TRP A 61 -7.86 -21.01 1.66
CA TRP A 61 -7.06 -20.05 2.38
C TRP A 61 -5.57 -20.37 2.29
N PHE A 62 -4.77 -19.37 1.96
CA PHE A 62 -3.30 -19.47 2.02
C PHE A 62 -2.85 -19.28 3.47
N TYR A 63 -1.87 -20.08 3.90
CA TYR A 63 -1.26 -19.94 5.22
C TYR A 63 0.24 -19.79 5.07
N GLY A 64 0.77 -18.64 5.51
CA GLY A 64 2.20 -18.41 5.61
C GLY A 64 2.77 -19.00 6.91
N LEU A 65 4.10 -18.92 7.02
CA LEU A 65 4.83 -19.31 8.25
C LEU A 65 4.94 -18.08 9.15
N GLY A 66 4.23 -18.10 10.27
CA GLY A 66 4.36 -17.06 11.29
C GLY A 66 5.13 -17.55 12.49
N PHE A 67 5.67 -16.65 13.30
CA PHE A 67 6.38 -17.02 14.53
C PHE A 67 5.44 -17.44 15.65
N TRP A 68 4.22 -16.94 15.65
CA TRP A 68 3.21 -17.23 16.66
C TRP A 68 2.02 -17.96 16.07
N THR A 69 1.35 -17.36 15.12
CA THR A 69 0.24 -17.97 14.40
C THR A 69 0.56 -18.03 12.91
N ARG A 70 -0.12 -18.90 12.17
CA ARG A 70 0.04 -18.97 10.72
C ARG A 70 -0.65 -17.77 10.08
N GLY A 71 0.16 -16.90 9.45
CA GLY A 71 -0.35 -15.68 8.85
C GLY A 71 -0.99 -15.91 7.48
N ASN A 72 -2.18 -15.37 7.26
CA ASN A 72 -2.84 -15.42 5.95
C ASN A 72 -3.45 -14.08 5.54
N VAL A 73 -3.13 -13.03 6.27
CA VAL A 73 -3.67 -11.69 6.04
C VAL A 73 -2.52 -10.70 5.96
N GLU A 74 -2.66 -9.73 5.07
CA GLU A 74 -1.79 -8.57 4.99
C GLU A 74 -2.64 -7.32 4.99
N ILE A 75 -2.16 -6.22 5.54
CA ILE A 75 -2.96 -5.00 5.66
C ILE A 75 -2.33 -3.84 4.89
N CYS A 76 -3.21 -2.97 4.40
CA CYS A 76 -2.82 -1.71 3.80
C CYS A 76 -3.29 -0.59 4.71
N LEU A 77 -2.34 0.15 5.29
CA LEU A 77 -2.62 1.27 6.18
C LEU A 77 -2.99 2.50 5.39
N LEU A 78 -3.87 3.33 5.95
CA LEU A 78 -4.24 4.62 5.39
C LEU A 78 -3.76 5.73 6.32
N ALA A 79 -3.01 6.67 5.76
CA ALA A 79 -2.52 7.83 6.46
C ALA A 79 -2.79 9.09 5.64
N THR A 80 -2.90 10.23 6.28
CA THR A 80 -3.23 11.49 5.61
C THR A 80 -2.21 12.57 5.91
N LYS A 81 -2.08 13.49 4.95
CA LYS A 81 -1.40 14.76 5.09
C LYS A 81 -2.39 15.84 4.72
N GLY A 82 -2.53 16.86 5.56
CA GLY A 82 -3.57 17.88 5.35
C GLY A 82 -4.97 17.32 5.57
N HIS A 83 -5.90 17.69 4.73
CA HIS A 83 -7.32 17.34 4.86
C HIS A 83 -7.90 16.79 3.55
N PRO A 84 -7.39 15.65 3.04
CA PRO A 84 -7.94 15.04 1.84
C PRO A 84 -9.35 14.51 2.11
N LYS A 85 -10.18 14.44 1.06
CA LYS A 85 -11.55 13.94 1.15
C LYS A 85 -11.75 12.78 0.18
N ARG A 86 -12.43 11.73 0.65
CA ARG A 86 -12.82 10.61 -0.21
C ARG A 86 -13.93 11.04 -1.17
N GLN A 87 -13.97 10.43 -2.34
CA GLN A 87 -15.01 10.65 -3.35
C GLN A 87 -16.11 9.60 -3.28
N ALA A 88 -15.80 8.39 -2.81
CA ALA A 88 -16.76 7.30 -2.68
C ALA A 88 -16.89 6.88 -1.21
N LYS A 89 -18.07 6.40 -0.84
CA LYS A 89 -18.38 6.00 0.54
C LYS A 89 -18.64 4.50 0.69
N ASN A 90 -18.60 3.77 -0.42
CA ASN A 90 -18.99 2.35 -0.47
C ASN A 90 -17.84 1.41 -0.85
N ILE A 91 -16.60 1.84 -0.66
CA ILE A 91 -15.44 1.01 -0.93
C ILE A 91 -15.21 0.06 0.25
N HIS A 92 -15.23 -1.24 -0.03
CA HIS A 92 -15.10 -2.26 1.01
C HIS A 92 -13.66 -2.49 1.39
N GLN A 93 -13.43 -2.74 2.67
CA GLN A 93 -12.10 -2.94 3.25
C GLN A 93 -11.51 -4.31 2.91
N LEU A 94 -12.33 -5.37 2.93
CA LEU A 94 -11.85 -6.73 2.72
C LEU A 94 -11.57 -7.01 1.25
N ILE A 95 -10.37 -7.53 1.00
CA ILE A 95 -9.97 -8.05 -0.31
C ILE A 95 -9.71 -9.54 -0.14
N VAL A 96 -10.41 -10.39 -0.89
CA VAL A 96 -10.15 -11.82 -0.97
C VAL A 96 -9.56 -12.09 -2.36
N SER A 97 -8.28 -12.43 -2.41
CA SER A 97 -7.55 -12.51 -3.67
C SER A 97 -6.39 -13.49 -3.56
N PRO A 98 -6.06 -14.23 -4.63
CA PRO A 98 -4.96 -15.18 -4.59
C PRO A 98 -3.60 -14.50 -4.42
N VAL A 99 -2.69 -15.21 -3.75
CA VAL A 99 -1.26 -14.85 -3.82
C VAL A 99 -0.76 -15.10 -5.24
N GLU A 100 0.12 -14.21 -5.69
CA GLU A 100 0.75 -14.31 -7.01
C GLU A 100 2.27 -14.37 -6.83
N ALA A 101 3.03 -13.62 -7.62
CA ALA A 101 4.47 -13.53 -7.44
C ALA A 101 4.81 -12.99 -6.04
N HIS A 102 5.98 -13.34 -5.54
CA HIS A 102 6.46 -12.91 -4.22
C HIS A 102 6.31 -11.38 -4.05
N SER A 103 5.74 -10.97 -2.94
CA SER A 103 5.49 -9.56 -2.57
C SER A 103 4.54 -8.79 -3.49
N LYS A 104 3.96 -9.44 -4.51
CA LYS A 104 2.98 -8.77 -5.37
C LYS A 104 1.66 -8.57 -4.64
N LYS A 105 1.17 -7.33 -4.65
CA LYS A 105 -0.13 -6.97 -4.06
C LYS A 105 -1.26 -7.13 -5.08
N PRO A 106 -2.52 -7.35 -4.65
CA PRO A 106 -3.63 -7.51 -5.59
C PRO A 106 -3.85 -6.25 -6.43
N ASP A 107 -4.03 -6.41 -7.72
CA ASP A 107 -4.29 -5.28 -8.63
C ASP A 107 -5.59 -4.55 -8.28
N ILE A 108 -6.57 -5.26 -7.71
CA ILE A 108 -7.85 -4.67 -7.28
C ILE A 108 -7.65 -3.54 -6.25
N ALA A 109 -6.55 -3.55 -5.50
CA ALA A 109 -6.27 -2.50 -4.54
C ALA A 109 -6.10 -1.14 -5.22
N ARG A 110 -5.40 -1.08 -6.37
CA ARG A 110 -5.25 0.17 -7.14
C ARG A 110 -6.60 0.68 -7.64
N GLU A 111 -7.45 -0.22 -8.12
CA GLU A 111 -8.80 0.13 -8.57
C GLU A 111 -9.64 0.70 -7.43
N LYS A 112 -9.57 0.09 -6.26
CA LYS A 112 -10.29 0.55 -5.05
C LYS A 112 -9.79 1.92 -4.59
N ILE A 113 -8.49 2.16 -4.63
CA ILE A 113 -7.90 3.46 -4.28
C ILE A 113 -8.40 4.54 -5.24
N THR A 114 -8.39 4.27 -6.53
CA THR A 114 -8.88 5.21 -7.54
C THR A 114 -10.37 5.51 -7.36
N ALA A 115 -11.17 4.49 -7.08
CA ALA A 115 -12.59 4.67 -6.80
C ALA A 115 -12.83 5.46 -5.51
N LEU A 116 -12.05 5.21 -4.47
CA LEU A 116 -12.17 5.90 -3.18
C LEU A 116 -11.81 7.39 -3.29
N MET A 117 -10.70 7.69 -3.95
CA MET A 117 -10.13 9.04 -3.95
C MET A 117 -10.48 9.86 -5.19
N GLY A 118 -10.98 9.23 -6.24
CA GLY A 118 -11.26 9.90 -7.52
C GLY A 118 -10.02 10.01 -8.40
N ASP A 119 -10.17 10.77 -9.50
CA ASP A 119 -9.10 10.93 -10.49
C ASP A 119 -8.14 12.04 -10.06
N LEU A 120 -7.26 11.69 -9.14
CA LEU A 120 -6.18 12.55 -8.63
C LEU A 120 -4.83 12.04 -9.12
N SER A 121 -3.82 12.91 -9.07
CA SER A 121 -2.44 12.50 -9.29
C SER A 121 -2.06 11.42 -8.28
N ARG A 122 -1.46 10.35 -8.74
CA ARG A 122 -1.13 9.20 -7.91
C ARG A 122 0.17 8.54 -8.36
N ILE A 123 0.90 8.01 -7.40
CA ILE A 123 2.16 7.33 -7.66
C ILE A 123 2.24 6.06 -6.83
N GLU A 124 2.82 5.02 -7.41
CA GLU A 124 3.19 3.80 -6.71
C GLU A 124 4.70 3.78 -6.49
N LEU A 125 5.11 3.75 -5.24
CA LEU A 125 6.52 3.60 -4.86
C LEU A 125 6.85 2.12 -4.77
N PHE A 126 8.07 1.76 -5.15
CA PHE A 126 8.53 0.37 -5.24
C PHE A 126 7.69 -0.45 -6.22
N ALA A 127 7.28 0.21 -7.30
CA ALA A 127 6.48 -0.42 -8.34
C ALA A 127 7.28 -1.52 -9.05
N ARG A 128 6.61 -2.60 -9.39
CA ARG A 128 7.20 -3.74 -10.12
C ARG A 128 6.85 -3.72 -11.60
N LYS A 129 5.84 -2.95 -11.98
CA LYS A 129 5.39 -2.77 -13.37
C LYS A 129 4.69 -1.43 -13.51
N GLU A 130 4.52 -0.98 -14.75
CA GLU A 130 3.69 0.16 -15.06
C GLU A 130 2.22 -0.18 -14.86
N SER A 131 1.45 0.81 -14.43
CA SER A 131 0.00 0.69 -14.30
C SER A 131 -0.65 1.93 -14.91
N PRO A 132 -1.68 1.78 -15.77
CA PRO A 132 -2.33 2.94 -16.41
C PRO A 132 -2.84 3.95 -15.38
N GLY A 133 -2.50 5.22 -15.59
CA GLY A 133 -2.94 6.31 -14.72
C GLY A 133 -2.11 6.50 -13.46
N TRP A 134 -1.05 5.73 -13.26
CA TRP A 134 -0.16 5.81 -12.10
C TRP A 134 1.25 6.24 -12.53
N ASP A 135 1.81 7.22 -11.84
CA ASP A 135 3.26 7.40 -11.83
C ASP A 135 3.91 6.28 -11.04
N ILE A 136 5.16 5.99 -11.33
CA ILE A 136 5.86 4.85 -10.71
C ILE A 136 7.30 5.24 -10.33
N TRP A 137 7.79 4.60 -9.28
CA TRP A 137 9.17 4.69 -8.86
C TRP A 137 9.62 3.34 -8.28
N GLY A 138 10.78 2.88 -8.65
CA GLY A 138 11.34 1.62 -8.12
C GLY A 138 12.48 1.10 -8.98
N ASN A 139 13.14 0.04 -8.48
CA ASN A 139 14.28 -0.59 -9.15
C ASN A 139 13.90 -1.51 -10.32
N GLU A 140 12.65 -1.94 -10.38
CA GLU A 140 12.17 -2.89 -11.40
C GLU A 140 11.47 -2.21 -12.57
N VAL A 141 11.38 -0.89 -12.57
CA VAL A 141 10.66 -0.09 -13.57
C VAL A 141 11.48 1.12 -13.99
N LYS A 142 11.12 1.70 -15.15
CA LYS A 142 11.61 3.03 -15.52
C LYS A 142 10.78 4.06 -14.75
N SER A 143 11.39 4.65 -13.73
CA SER A 143 10.68 5.57 -12.83
C SER A 143 10.24 6.84 -13.52
N SER A 144 9.03 7.31 -13.18
CA SER A 144 8.45 8.56 -13.66
C SER A 144 9.08 9.79 -12.99
N ILE A 145 9.64 9.60 -11.80
CA ILE A 145 10.22 10.67 -10.98
C ILE A 145 11.56 10.22 -10.41
N THR A 146 12.26 11.17 -9.79
CA THR A 146 13.47 10.91 -9.01
C THR A 146 13.21 11.23 -7.53
N LEU A 147 13.64 10.30 -6.66
CA LEU A 147 13.60 10.51 -5.21
C LEU A 147 15.00 10.54 -4.62
#